data_4b5651c484f3e38c5a3b914d6c9150c3
#
_entry.id   4b5651c484f3e38c5a3b914d6c9150c3
#
_cell.length_a   1.000
_cell.length_b   1.000
_cell.length_c   1.000
_cell.angle_alpha   90.00
_cell.angle_beta   90.00
_cell.angle_gamma   90.00
#
_symmetry.space_group_name_H-M   'P 1'
#
loop_
_entity.id
_entity.type
_entity.pdbx_description
1 polymer ?
#
loop_
_entity_poly.entity_id
_entity_poly.type
_entity_poly.pdbx_seq_one_letter_code
_entity_poly.pdbx_strand_id
1 'polypeptide(L)'
;MENKNPLKILVAGGGIAGLTAALGLRHQGHEVTVFERSELAKEFGAAIHVGPNCHSLLKKLGIFPEALGANRMDWIIQHDENGNVLREMDLRSSMDIWEDPWVLCHRVAIHEKLKEKATETAGPGLPVNLRLASPVINVDPSTATIFLADGSKHTGDLIIGADGVSSITRKFVVGPHIKPFPYGKNMFRFMIPRKQIRDNAEIAHFVEKDGCMRSWRNDGCTLIMYPCQNNTMMNFASIHPRDMSPTKGEGWDQEATKEKLLEIFGTFGSTIKEILKLADMND
;
A
#
# COMPACT_ATOMS: atom_id res chain seq x y z
N MET A 1 6.99 26.16 -15.93
CA MET A 1 7.88 27.26 -15.49
C MET A 1 9.20 26.63 -15.11
N GLU A 2 10.31 27.07 -15.70
CA GLU A 2 11.63 26.64 -15.22
C GLU A 2 11.87 27.25 -13.83
N ASN A 3 12.23 26.38 -12.87
CA ASN A 3 12.59 26.83 -11.53
C ASN A 3 13.94 27.59 -11.62
N LYS A 4 13.96 28.88 -11.31
CA LYS A 4 15.18 29.73 -11.42
C LYS A 4 16.29 29.33 -10.42
N ASN A 5 15.94 28.57 -9.37
CA ASN A 5 16.89 28.04 -8.36
C ASN A 5 16.56 26.59 -8.03
N PRO A 6 16.92 25.62 -8.87
CA PRO A 6 16.71 24.21 -8.58
C PRO A 6 17.48 23.80 -7.32
N LEU A 7 16.80 23.13 -6.39
CA LEU A 7 17.42 22.53 -5.22
C LEU A 7 17.85 21.10 -5.55
N LYS A 8 18.93 20.66 -4.92
CA LYS A 8 19.37 19.27 -4.88
C LYS A 8 18.73 18.58 -3.68
N ILE A 9 17.74 17.72 -3.94
CA ILE A 9 16.93 17.11 -2.89
C ILE A 9 17.26 15.62 -2.80
N LEU A 10 17.49 15.17 -1.56
CA LEU A 10 17.79 13.77 -1.25
C LEU A 10 16.58 13.15 -0.56
N VAL A 11 16.14 11.98 -1.03
CA VAL A 11 14.98 11.25 -0.49
C VAL A 11 15.45 9.92 0.08
N ALA A 12 15.20 9.69 1.36
CA ALA A 12 15.47 8.41 2.00
C ALA A 12 14.22 7.51 1.90
N GLY A 13 14.28 6.46 1.10
CA GLY A 13 13.23 5.50 0.84
C GLY A 13 12.55 5.66 -0.52
N GLY A 14 12.51 4.58 -1.30
CA GLY A 14 11.91 4.48 -2.64
C GLY A 14 10.51 3.84 -2.66
N GLY A 15 9.78 3.85 -1.53
CA GLY A 15 8.38 3.43 -1.47
C GLY A 15 7.43 4.45 -2.11
N ILE A 16 6.12 4.17 -2.06
CA ILE A 16 5.08 5.06 -2.64
C ILE A 16 5.26 6.51 -2.20
N ALA A 17 5.50 6.76 -0.91
CA ALA A 17 5.66 8.13 -0.38
C ALA A 17 6.89 8.83 -0.97
N GLY A 18 8.05 8.15 -1.01
CA GLY A 18 9.29 8.72 -1.53
C GLY A 18 9.23 8.99 -3.03
N LEU A 19 8.71 8.04 -3.82
CA LEU A 19 8.54 8.21 -5.27
C LEU A 19 7.52 9.29 -5.60
N THR A 20 6.43 9.40 -4.85
CA THR A 20 5.43 10.48 -5.03
C THR A 20 6.05 11.85 -4.76
N ALA A 21 6.80 11.99 -3.65
CA ALA A 21 7.50 13.22 -3.33
C ALA A 21 8.54 13.57 -4.40
N ALA A 22 9.34 12.57 -4.82
CA ALA A 22 10.37 12.75 -5.85
C ALA A 22 9.78 13.20 -7.18
N LEU A 23 8.69 12.58 -7.63
CA LEU A 23 8.01 12.95 -8.87
C LEU A 23 7.43 14.37 -8.80
N GLY A 24 6.77 14.71 -7.69
CA GLY A 24 6.23 16.06 -7.48
C GLY A 24 7.33 17.15 -7.50
N LEU A 25 8.47 16.89 -6.85
CA LEU A 25 9.62 17.80 -6.81
C LEU A 25 10.32 17.91 -8.17
N ARG A 26 10.44 16.79 -8.89
CA ARG A 26 10.88 16.79 -10.29
C ARG A 26 10.03 17.73 -11.15
N HIS A 27 8.70 17.66 -11.04
CA HIS A 27 7.78 18.52 -11.78
C HIS A 27 7.93 20.01 -11.43
N GLN A 28 8.44 20.32 -10.24
CA GLN A 28 8.79 21.69 -9.83
C GLN A 28 10.20 22.12 -10.27
N GLY A 29 10.94 21.27 -11.00
CA GLY A 29 12.25 21.57 -11.56
C GLY A 29 13.41 21.38 -10.61
N HIS A 30 13.24 20.61 -9.52
CA HIS A 30 14.32 20.29 -8.60
C HIS A 30 15.13 19.05 -9.08
N GLU A 31 16.39 18.97 -8.69
CA GLU A 31 17.23 17.78 -8.88
C GLU A 31 17.02 16.81 -7.72
N VAL A 32 16.48 15.61 -7.99
CA VAL A 32 16.10 14.68 -6.95
C VAL A 32 16.87 13.37 -7.05
N THR A 33 17.44 12.93 -5.91
CA THR A 33 18.03 11.59 -5.76
C THR A 33 17.27 10.82 -4.69
N VAL A 34 16.79 9.62 -5.03
CA VAL A 34 16.12 8.70 -4.10
C VAL A 34 17.08 7.57 -3.75
N PHE A 35 17.21 7.26 -2.46
CA PHE A 35 18.01 6.15 -1.95
C PHE A 35 17.09 5.05 -1.43
N GLU A 36 17.13 3.88 -2.06
CA GLU A 36 16.29 2.73 -1.71
C GLU A 36 17.19 1.54 -1.29
N ARG A 37 16.86 0.93 -0.15
CA ARG A 37 17.63 -0.20 0.40
C ARG A 37 17.48 -1.48 -0.42
N SER A 38 16.32 -1.69 -1.04
CA SER A 38 16.05 -2.87 -1.86
C SER A 38 16.83 -2.83 -3.16
N GLU A 39 17.35 -3.97 -3.58
CA GLU A 39 18.03 -4.14 -4.88
C GLU A 39 17.08 -4.04 -6.07
N LEU A 40 15.80 -4.33 -5.86
CA LEU A 40 14.82 -4.45 -6.93
C LEU A 40 13.75 -3.34 -6.88
N ALA A 41 13.69 -2.57 -5.79
CA ALA A 41 12.57 -1.65 -5.50
C ALA A 41 11.21 -2.30 -5.83
N LYS A 42 11.07 -3.59 -5.50
CA LYS A 42 9.83 -4.34 -5.70
C LYS A 42 8.98 -4.22 -4.46
N GLU A 43 7.74 -3.90 -4.67
CA GLU A 43 6.71 -3.97 -3.65
C GLU A 43 6.07 -5.36 -3.67
N PHE A 44 5.80 -5.93 -2.50
CA PHE A 44 5.04 -7.16 -2.39
C PHE A 44 3.53 -6.88 -2.41
N GLY A 45 2.81 -7.73 -3.05
CA GLY A 45 1.60 -7.58 -3.78
C GLY A 45 0.28 -7.64 -3.04
N ALA A 46 -0.06 -6.77 -2.10
CA ALA A 46 -1.45 -6.62 -1.69
C ALA A 46 -2.13 -5.47 -2.45
N ALA A 47 -3.46 -5.43 -2.47
CA ALA A 47 -4.17 -4.26 -2.96
C ALA A 47 -4.23 -3.15 -1.90
N ILE A 48 -4.45 -1.93 -2.35
CA ILE A 48 -4.64 -0.74 -1.52
C ILE A 48 -5.86 0.05 -1.99
N HIS A 49 -6.37 0.87 -1.09
CA HIS A 49 -7.37 1.87 -1.41
C HIS A 49 -6.70 3.18 -1.81
N VAL A 50 -7.19 3.80 -2.87
CA VAL A 50 -6.85 5.16 -3.26
C VAL A 50 -8.12 5.99 -3.13
N GLY A 51 -8.20 6.75 -2.06
CA GLY A 51 -9.34 7.64 -1.81
C GLY A 51 -9.39 8.80 -2.79
N PRO A 52 -10.54 9.50 -2.93
CA PRO A 52 -10.74 10.59 -3.88
C PRO A 52 -9.67 11.67 -3.82
N ASN A 53 -9.26 12.07 -2.61
CA ASN A 53 -8.21 13.05 -2.36
C ASN A 53 -6.84 12.61 -2.92
N CYS A 54 -6.47 11.34 -2.73
CA CYS A 54 -5.23 10.77 -3.24
C CYS A 54 -5.30 10.58 -4.77
N HIS A 55 -6.45 10.12 -5.28
CA HIS A 55 -6.70 9.92 -6.70
C HIS A 55 -6.49 11.23 -7.48
N SER A 56 -7.10 12.32 -7.03
CA SER A 56 -6.92 13.65 -7.62
C SER A 56 -5.45 14.09 -7.69
N LEU A 57 -4.67 13.80 -6.64
CA LEU A 57 -3.23 14.11 -6.61
C LEU A 57 -2.43 13.23 -7.58
N LEU A 58 -2.74 11.93 -7.67
CA LEU A 58 -2.08 11.04 -8.63
C LEU A 58 -2.33 11.49 -10.07
N LYS A 59 -3.55 11.90 -10.43
CA LYS A 59 -3.88 12.45 -11.75
C LYS A 59 -3.04 13.68 -12.07
N LYS A 60 -2.82 14.59 -11.12
CA LYS A 60 -1.95 15.77 -11.30
C LYS A 60 -0.48 15.38 -11.56
N LEU A 61 -0.07 14.20 -11.12
CA LEU A 61 1.25 13.64 -11.40
C LEU A 61 1.29 12.80 -12.69
N GLY A 62 0.18 12.75 -13.44
CA GLY A 62 0.06 11.97 -14.68
C GLY A 62 -0.13 10.48 -14.45
N ILE A 63 -0.62 10.08 -13.28
CA ILE A 63 -0.90 8.69 -12.93
C ILE A 63 -2.41 8.50 -12.82
N PHE A 64 -2.94 7.61 -13.64
CA PHE A 64 -4.37 7.30 -13.73
C PHE A 64 -4.58 5.87 -13.25
N PRO A 65 -5.07 5.66 -12.01
CA PRO A 65 -5.21 4.34 -11.41
C PRO A 65 -6.05 3.37 -12.25
N GLU A 66 -7.08 3.86 -12.94
CA GLU A 66 -7.93 3.04 -13.81
C GLU A 66 -7.15 2.41 -14.98
N ALA A 67 -6.20 3.15 -15.55
CA ALA A 67 -5.32 2.62 -16.60
C ALA A 67 -4.36 1.53 -16.07
N LEU A 68 -4.23 1.40 -14.74
CA LEU A 68 -3.45 0.37 -14.07
C LEU A 68 -4.33 -0.78 -13.54
N GLY A 69 -5.57 -0.86 -13.98
CA GLY A 69 -6.51 -1.90 -13.58
C GLY A 69 -7.18 -1.66 -12.22
N ALA A 70 -7.22 -0.42 -11.75
CA ALA A 70 -7.96 -0.10 -10.54
C ALA A 70 -9.47 -0.25 -10.76
N ASN A 71 -10.15 -0.72 -9.73
CA ASN A 71 -11.60 -0.85 -9.70
C ASN A 71 -12.22 0.29 -8.90
N ARG A 72 -13.26 0.93 -9.43
CA ARG A 72 -14.04 1.87 -8.65
C ARG A 72 -14.69 1.16 -7.47
N MET A 73 -14.67 1.77 -6.30
CA MET A 73 -15.38 1.26 -5.13
C MET A 73 -16.80 1.82 -5.12
N ASP A 74 -17.75 0.99 -5.52
CA ASP A 74 -19.16 1.35 -5.63
C ASP A 74 -19.97 1.00 -4.37
N TRP A 75 -19.50 0.00 -3.60
CA TRP A 75 -20.22 -0.53 -2.46
C TRP A 75 -19.32 -0.84 -1.28
N ILE A 76 -19.82 -0.57 -0.08
CA ILE A 76 -19.25 -1.09 1.17
C ILE A 76 -20.35 -1.89 1.87
N ILE A 77 -20.12 -3.19 2.08
CA ILE A 77 -21.06 -4.08 2.74
C ILE A 77 -20.39 -4.67 3.98
N GLN A 78 -21.03 -4.48 5.12
CA GLN A 78 -20.58 -5.01 6.40
C GLN A 78 -21.48 -6.17 6.82
N HIS A 79 -20.86 -7.25 7.27
CA HIS A 79 -21.52 -8.48 7.67
C HIS A 79 -21.17 -8.85 9.12
N ASP A 80 -22.03 -9.61 9.76
CA ASP A 80 -21.69 -10.38 10.96
C ASP A 80 -20.81 -11.60 10.57
N GLU A 81 -20.43 -12.38 11.56
CA GLU A 81 -19.62 -13.59 11.39
C GLU A 81 -20.30 -14.69 10.59
N ASN A 82 -21.62 -14.69 10.49
CA ASN A 82 -22.42 -15.68 9.74
C ASN A 82 -22.68 -15.26 8.29
N GLY A 83 -22.30 -14.03 7.92
CA GLY A 83 -22.51 -13.48 6.58
C GLY A 83 -23.80 -12.69 6.42
N ASN A 84 -24.60 -12.46 7.49
CA ASN A 84 -25.77 -11.60 7.43
C ASN A 84 -25.34 -10.15 7.23
N VAL A 85 -26.04 -9.43 6.36
CA VAL A 85 -25.74 -8.02 6.07
C VAL A 85 -26.18 -7.16 7.27
N LEU A 86 -25.22 -6.47 7.88
CA LEU A 86 -25.46 -5.50 8.94
C LEU A 86 -25.65 -4.08 8.38
N ARG A 87 -24.90 -3.76 7.33
CA ARG A 87 -24.94 -2.44 6.69
C ARG A 87 -24.51 -2.54 5.24
N GLU A 88 -25.23 -1.85 4.36
CA GLU A 88 -24.86 -1.64 2.97
C GLU A 88 -24.79 -0.13 2.69
N MET A 89 -23.72 0.32 2.03
CA MET A 89 -23.53 1.70 1.61
C MET A 89 -23.28 1.73 0.11
N ASP A 90 -24.14 2.45 -0.62
CA ASP A 90 -23.97 2.76 -2.03
C ASP A 90 -23.12 4.03 -2.17
N LEU A 91 -21.96 3.90 -2.80
CA LEU A 91 -21.03 5.01 -3.02
C LEU A 91 -21.11 5.57 -4.43
N ARG A 92 -21.98 5.06 -5.29
CA ARG A 92 -22.08 5.51 -6.68
C ARG A 92 -22.51 6.97 -6.80
N SER A 93 -23.39 7.42 -5.88
CA SER A 93 -23.79 8.82 -5.74
C SER A 93 -22.72 9.74 -5.14
N SER A 94 -21.64 9.17 -4.59
CA SER A 94 -20.56 9.97 -4.01
C SER A 94 -19.83 10.84 -5.05
N MET A 95 -19.95 10.52 -6.35
CA MET A 95 -19.43 11.34 -7.44
C MET A 95 -20.12 12.71 -7.55
N ASP A 96 -21.28 12.88 -6.93
CA ASP A 96 -21.94 14.20 -6.80
C ASP A 96 -21.20 15.12 -5.81
N ILE A 97 -20.37 14.53 -4.93
CA ILE A 97 -19.61 15.21 -3.87
C ILE A 97 -18.11 15.22 -4.17
N TRP A 98 -17.58 14.13 -4.73
CA TRP A 98 -16.15 13.94 -4.99
C TRP A 98 -15.85 14.08 -6.50
N GLU A 99 -14.88 14.90 -6.82
CA GLU A 99 -14.42 15.10 -8.22
C GLU A 99 -13.86 13.80 -8.82
N ASP A 100 -13.21 12.97 -8.00
CA ASP A 100 -12.59 11.72 -8.39
C ASP A 100 -13.14 10.54 -7.59
N PRO A 101 -13.24 9.32 -8.17
CA PRO A 101 -13.76 8.16 -7.46
C PRO A 101 -12.78 7.63 -6.41
N TRP A 102 -13.32 6.94 -5.42
CA TRP A 102 -12.54 6.04 -4.58
C TRP A 102 -12.25 4.76 -5.36
N VAL A 103 -10.99 4.36 -5.46
CA VAL A 103 -10.61 3.18 -6.25
C VAL A 103 -9.79 2.17 -5.45
N LEU A 104 -9.87 0.93 -5.89
CA LEU A 104 -9.23 -0.26 -5.31
C LEU A 104 -8.13 -0.69 -6.28
N CYS A 105 -6.87 -0.56 -5.87
CA CYS A 105 -5.72 -0.71 -6.75
C CYS A 105 -4.84 -1.87 -6.32
N HIS A 106 -4.12 -2.46 -7.25
CA HIS A 106 -2.97 -3.30 -6.94
C HIS A 106 -1.79 -2.40 -6.54
N ARG A 107 -1.22 -2.61 -5.34
CA ARG A 107 -0.18 -1.75 -4.76
C ARG A 107 1.08 -1.68 -5.62
N VAL A 108 1.48 -2.83 -6.18
CA VAL A 108 2.64 -2.93 -7.07
C VAL A 108 2.46 -2.08 -8.32
N ALA A 109 1.26 -2.12 -8.94
CA ALA A 109 0.99 -1.35 -10.16
C ALA A 109 1.15 0.16 -9.94
N ILE A 110 0.68 0.69 -8.81
CA ILE A 110 0.85 2.10 -8.44
C ILE A 110 2.33 2.42 -8.20
N HIS A 111 3.05 1.57 -7.47
CA HIS A 111 4.47 1.78 -7.17
C HIS A 111 5.32 1.76 -8.45
N GLU A 112 5.14 0.77 -9.32
CA GLU A 112 5.87 0.66 -10.58
C GLU A 112 5.58 1.88 -11.49
N LYS A 113 4.32 2.35 -11.52
CA LYS A 113 3.97 3.54 -12.32
C LYS A 113 4.59 4.82 -11.75
N LEU A 114 4.64 4.97 -10.43
CA LEU A 114 5.34 6.08 -9.77
C LEU A 114 6.84 6.05 -10.10
N LYS A 115 7.45 4.87 -10.03
CA LYS A 115 8.87 4.67 -10.35
C LYS A 115 9.16 5.00 -11.82
N GLU A 116 8.35 4.47 -12.75
CA GLU A 116 8.44 4.77 -14.18
C GLU A 116 8.38 6.29 -14.41
N LYS A 117 7.33 6.95 -13.90
CA LYS A 117 7.13 8.39 -14.06
C LYS A 117 8.24 9.24 -13.43
N ALA A 118 8.78 8.81 -12.30
CA ALA A 118 9.87 9.51 -11.65
C ALA A 118 11.18 9.42 -12.44
N THR A 119 11.46 8.29 -13.11
CA THR A 119 12.76 8.02 -13.74
C THR A 119 12.76 8.12 -15.27
N GLU A 120 11.61 8.21 -15.93
CA GLU A 120 11.53 8.36 -17.40
C GLU A 120 12.21 9.65 -17.87
N THR A 121 12.80 9.64 -19.07
CA THR A 121 13.44 10.83 -19.66
C THR A 121 12.43 11.85 -20.18
N ALA A 122 11.21 11.43 -20.44
CA ALA A 122 10.11 12.30 -20.87
C ALA A 122 9.49 13.04 -19.70
N GLY A 123 8.83 14.17 -19.96
CA GLY A 123 8.12 14.97 -18.97
C GLY A 123 8.92 16.12 -18.38
N PRO A 124 8.32 16.87 -17.43
CA PRO A 124 8.95 18.05 -16.86
C PRO A 124 10.07 17.72 -15.90
N GLY A 125 11.14 18.50 -15.93
CA GLY A 125 12.29 18.38 -15.02
C GLY A 125 13.23 17.22 -15.37
N LEU A 126 14.37 17.18 -14.68
CA LEU A 126 15.35 16.10 -14.84
C LEU A 126 14.79 14.79 -14.27
N PRO A 127 15.07 13.63 -14.91
CA PRO A 127 14.73 12.33 -14.33
C PRO A 127 15.27 12.18 -12.91
N VAL A 128 14.47 11.59 -12.04
CA VAL A 128 14.89 11.26 -10.68
C VAL A 128 16.03 10.25 -10.72
N ASN A 129 17.12 10.51 -10.01
CA ASN A 129 18.20 9.57 -9.83
C ASN A 129 17.82 8.54 -8.74
N LEU A 130 17.30 7.39 -9.15
CA LEU A 130 16.92 6.30 -8.23
C LEU A 130 18.11 5.38 -7.99
N ARG A 131 18.63 5.37 -6.76
CA ARG A 131 19.73 4.53 -6.31
C ARG A 131 19.19 3.35 -5.50
N LEU A 132 19.22 2.18 -6.11
CA LEU A 132 18.89 0.90 -5.48
C LEU A 132 20.08 0.37 -4.65
N ALA A 133 19.85 -0.66 -3.82
CA ALA A 133 20.86 -1.23 -2.93
C ALA A 133 21.62 -0.17 -2.12
N SER A 134 20.95 0.92 -1.76
CA SER A 134 21.53 2.09 -1.11
C SER A 134 20.88 2.36 0.26
N PRO A 135 21.10 1.47 1.26
CA PRO A 135 20.52 1.63 2.58
C PRO A 135 21.04 2.89 3.27
N VAL A 136 20.15 3.82 3.57
CA VAL A 136 20.45 4.98 4.40
C VAL A 136 20.58 4.54 5.85
N ILE A 137 21.74 4.76 6.46
CA ILE A 137 22.03 4.37 7.85
C ILE A 137 22.04 5.54 8.82
N ASN A 138 22.25 6.76 8.33
CA ASN A 138 22.20 7.97 9.13
C ASN A 138 21.97 9.21 8.24
N VAL A 139 21.58 10.31 8.86
CA VAL A 139 21.49 11.62 8.22
C VAL A 139 22.07 12.69 9.14
N ASP A 140 22.63 13.76 8.56
CA ASP A 140 22.97 15.00 9.25
C ASP A 140 22.08 16.12 8.70
N PRO A 141 21.06 16.56 9.44
CA PRO A 141 20.18 17.63 9.01
C PRO A 141 20.86 19.01 8.88
N SER A 142 21.94 19.23 9.62
CA SER A 142 22.63 20.53 9.63
C SER A 142 23.35 20.80 8.32
N THR A 143 23.81 19.74 7.66
CA THR A 143 24.53 19.80 6.38
C THR A 143 23.73 19.18 5.22
N ALA A 144 22.48 18.78 5.47
CA ALA A 144 21.65 18.01 4.53
C ALA A 144 22.41 16.81 3.91
N THR A 145 23.11 16.02 4.73
CA THR A 145 23.93 14.90 4.30
C THR A 145 23.31 13.56 4.69
N ILE A 146 23.21 12.65 3.71
CA ILE A 146 22.82 11.23 3.88
C ILE A 146 24.09 10.37 3.92
N PHE A 147 24.11 9.39 4.84
CA PHE A 147 25.16 8.38 4.97
C PHE A 147 24.61 7.01 4.60
N LEU A 148 25.28 6.32 3.68
CA LEU A 148 24.89 4.98 3.21
C LEU A 148 25.70 3.88 3.91
N ALA A 149 25.19 2.66 3.85
CA ALA A 149 25.83 1.48 4.46
C ALA A 149 27.17 1.11 3.81
N ASP A 150 27.39 1.49 2.55
CA ASP A 150 28.66 1.31 1.83
C ASP A 150 29.75 2.33 2.22
N GLY A 151 29.46 3.23 3.16
CA GLY A 151 30.35 4.28 3.63
C GLY A 151 30.30 5.57 2.79
N SER A 152 29.56 5.60 1.71
CA SER A 152 29.42 6.80 0.87
C SER A 152 28.53 7.85 1.55
N LYS A 153 28.75 9.13 1.16
CA LYS A 153 28.02 10.29 1.66
C LYS A 153 27.49 11.10 0.49
N HIS A 154 26.26 11.61 0.66
CA HIS A 154 25.61 12.46 -0.34
C HIS A 154 25.08 13.69 0.34
N THR A 155 25.47 14.88 -0.16
CA THR A 155 25.03 16.17 0.37
C THR A 155 24.12 16.86 -0.65
N GLY A 156 23.05 17.45 -0.17
CA GLY A 156 22.09 18.24 -0.93
C GLY A 156 21.69 19.50 -0.19
N ASP A 157 20.60 20.11 -0.60
CA ASP A 157 20.01 21.29 0.04
C ASP A 157 18.89 20.92 1.03
N LEU A 158 18.25 19.75 0.80
CA LEU A 158 17.14 19.26 1.61
C LEU A 158 17.14 17.72 1.65
N ILE A 159 16.77 17.15 2.81
CA ILE A 159 16.51 15.73 2.97
C ILE A 159 15.02 15.51 3.22
N ILE A 160 14.40 14.56 2.50
CA ILE A 160 13.06 14.07 2.75
C ILE A 160 13.13 12.67 3.31
N GLY A 161 12.59 12.46 4.52
CA GLY A 161 12.45 11.15 5.13
C GLY A 161 11.17 10.46 4.65
N ALA A 162 11.33 9.38 3.88
CA ALA A 162 10.26 8.50 3.40
C ALA A 162 10.57 7.02 3.68
N ASP A 163 11.34 6.77 4.73
CA ASP A 163 11.96 5.50 5.10
C ASP A 163 11.06 4.59 5.98
N GLY A 164 9.77 4.91 6.06
CA GLY A 164 8.70 4.02 6.51
C GLY A 164 8.63 3.79 8.03
N VAL A 165 8.11 2.62 8.42
CA VAL A 165 7.85 2.30 9.84
C VAL A 165 9.14 2.23 10.66
N SER A 166 10.21 1.68 10.10
CA SER A 166 11.54 1.59 10.73
C SER A 166 12.42 2.82 10.48
N SER A 167 11.80 3.98 10.28
CA SER A 167 12.47 5.23 9.90
C SER A 167 13.59 5.62 10.85
N ILE A 168 14.76 5.87 10.27
CA ILE A 168 15.91 6.49 10.96
C ILE A 168 15.84 8.02 10.92
N THR A 169 15.17 8.58 9.89
CA THR A 169 15.04 10.04 9.74
C THR A 169 14.07 10.63 10.75
N ARG A 170 13.09 9.85 11.24
CA ARG A 170 12.05 10.28 12.21
C ARG A 170 12.63 10.98 13.43
N LYS A 171 13.70 10.43 14.02
CA LYS A 171 14.30 11.00 15.25
C LYS A 171 14.77 12.43 15.09
N PHE A 172 15.12 12.85 13.88
CA PHE A 172 15.59 14.21 13.59
C PHE A 172 14.43 15.20 13.37
N VAL A 173 13.22 14.71 13.10
CA VAL A 173 12.03 15.54 12.86
C VAL A 173 11.21 15.71 14.15
N VAL A 174 10.94 14.58 14.85
CA VAL A 174 10.02 14.57 16.01
C VAL A 174 10.72 14.22 17.34
N GLY A 175 12.04 14.02 17.32
CA GLY A 175 12.83 13.66 18.49
C GLY A 175 12.98 12.16 18.68
N PRO A 176 14.03 11.73 19.43
CA PRO A 176 14.41 10.31 19.56
C PRO A 176 13.46 9.50 20.45
N HIS A 177 12.59 10.16 21.21
CA HIS A 177 11.63 9.53 22.11
C HIS A 177 10.37 9.04 21.39
N ILE A 178 10.09 9.54 20.19
CA ILE A 178 8.93 9.12 19.38
C ILE A 178 9.29 7.85 18.62
N LYS A 179 8.74 6.72 19.07
CA LYS A 179 8.96 5.40 18.47
C LYS A 179 7.64 4.78 18.00
N PRO A 180 7.67 3.92 16.98
CA PRO A 180 6.52 3.08 16.65
C PRO A 180 6.17 2.19 17.85
N PHE A 181 4.88 1.92 18.02
CA PHE A 181 4.40 0.97 19.01
C PHE A 181 3.46 -0.05 18.35
N PRO A 182 3.45 -1.31 18.82
CA PRO A 182 2.54 -2.32 18.31
C PRO A 182 1.08 -1.95 18.60
N TYR A 183 0.23 -1.99 17.56
CA TYR A 183 -1.21 -1.72 17.69
C TYR A 183 -1.98 -2.87 18.37
N GLY A 184 -1.32 -4.01 18.64
CA GLY A 184 -1.96 -5.18 19.25
C GLY A 184 -2.72 -6.06 18.26
N LYS A 185 -2.56 -5.85 16.97
CA LYS A 185 -3.18 -6.64 15.90
C LYS A 185 -2.12 -7.15 14.93
N ASN A 186 -2.35 -8.36 14.43
CA ASN A 186 -1.64 -8.93 13.29
C ASN A 186 -2.62 -9.05 12.11
N MET A 187 -2.10 -9.27 10.91
CA MET A 187 -2.90 -9.37 9.69
C MET A 187 -2.27 -10.38 8.74
N PHE A 188 -3.06 -11.36 8.29
CA PHE A 188 -2.74 -12.13 7.09
C PHE A 188 -3.21 -11.37 5.85
N ARG A 189 -2.41 -11.41 4.80
CA ARG A 189 -2.77 -10.87 3.49
C ARG A 189 -2.58 -11.94 2.43
N PHE A 190 -3.53 -12.07 1.55
CA PHE A 190 -3.48 -12.99 0.42
C PHE A 190 -4.43 -12.51 -0.67
N MET A 191 -4.25 -13.07 -1.85
CA MET A 191 -5.13 -12.79 -2.99
C MET A 191 -5.70 -14.11 -3.52
N ILE A 192 -6.98 -14.06 -3.96
CA ILE A 192 -7.65 -15.20 -4.58
C ILE A 192 -8.15 -14.76 -5.96
N PRO A 193 -7.89 -15.52 -7.05
CA PRO A 193 -8.53 -15.29 -8.32
C PRO A 193 -10.05 -15.26 -8.17
N ARG A 194 -10.70 -14.17 -8.59
CA ARG A 194 -12.17 -13.99 -8.46
C ARG A 194 -12.93 -15.17 -9.07
N LYS A 195 -12.38 -15.76 -10.13
CA LYS A 195 -12.96 -16.93 -10.78
C LYS A 195 -13.12 -18.12 -9.83
N GLN A 196 -12.16 -18.38 -8.94
CA GLN A 196 -12.25 -19.49 -7.99
C GLN A 196 -13.43 -19.32 -7.02
N ILE A 197 -13.72 -18.08 -6.59
CA ILE A 197 -14.88 -17.79 -5.73
C ILE A 197 -16.17 -17.91 -6.53
N ARG A 198 -16.21 -17.40 -7.76
CA ARG A 198 -17.38 -17.43 -8.65
C ARG A 198 -17.80 -18.84 -9.04
N ASP A 199 -16.83 -19.73 -9.24
CA ASP A 199 -17.08 -21.12 -9.66
C ASP A 199 -17.60 -22.00 -8.50
N ASN A 200 -17.57 -21.52 -7.27
CA ASN A 200 -18.12 -22.21 -6.10
C ASN A 200 -19.51 -21.66 -5.76
N ALA A 201 -20.56 -22.46 -5.98
CA ALA A 201 -21.96 -22.02 -5.82
C ALA A 201 -22.31 -21.52 -4.40
N GLU A 202 -21.61 -21.99 -3.35
CA GLU A 202 -21.88 -21.58 -1.97
C GLU A 202 -21.41 -20.15 -1.68
N ILE A 203 -20.38 -19.68 -2.36
CA ILE A 203 -19.71 -18.40 -2.09
C ILE A 203 -19.74 -17.40 -3.27
N ALA A 204 -20.24 -17.83 -4.45
CA ALA A 204 -20.29 -17.01 -5.66
C ALA A 204 -20.98 -15.65 -5.45
N HIS A 205 -22.04 -15.63 -4.63
CA HIS A 205 -22.82 -14.43 -4.34
C HIS A 205 -22.01 -13.29 -3.70
N PHE A 206 -20.87 -13.60 -3.08
CA PHE A 206 -19.99 -12.55 -2.50
C PHE A 206 -19.23 -11.75 -3.56
N VAL A 207 -19.12 -12.24 -4.79
CA VAL A 207 -18.39 -11.57 -5.88
C VAL A 207 -19.27 -11.19 -7.08
N GLU A 208 -20.58 -11.23 -6.96
CA GLU A 208 -21.53 -10.83 -8.02
C GLU A 208 -21.50 -9.33 -8.29
N LYS A 209 -21.41 -8.50 -7.24
CA LYS A 209 -21.30 -7.04 -7.38
C LYS A 209 -19.85 -6.65 -7.65
N ASP A 210 -19.62 -5.91 -8.75
CA ASP A 210 -18.34 -5.26 -9.01
C ASP A 210 -18.11 -4.09 -8.04
N GLY A 211 -16.84 -3.71 -7.84
CA GLY A 211 -16.49 -2.57 -6.98
C GLY A 211 -16.96 -2.68 -5.53
N CYS A 212 -17.17 -3.89 -5.03
CA CYS A 212 -17.72 -4.12 -3.71
C CYS A 212 -16.63 -4.49 -2.69
N MET A 213 -16.44 -3.64 -1.68
CA MET A 213 -15.69 -4.02 -0.49
C MET A 213 -16.63 -4.64 0.54
N ARG A 214 -16.29 -5.85 0.99
CA ARG A 214 -17.00 -6.57 2.05
C ARG A 214 -16.13 -6.70 3.29
N SER A 215 -16.76 -6.66 4.45
CA SER A 215 -16.09 -6.97 5.71
C SER A 215 -16.98 -7.81 6.60
N TRP A 216 -16.37 -8.74 7.31
CA TRP A 216 -16.99 -9.61 8.33
C TRP A 216 -16.28 -9.39 9.65
N ARG A 217 -17.02 -9.38 10.76
CA ARG A 217 -16.45 -9.12 12.09
C ARG A 217 -16.97 -10.11 13.11
N ASN A 218 -16.04 -10.61 13.93
CA ASN A 218 -16.34 -11.45 15.10
C ASN A 218 -15.17 -11.40 16.08
N ASP A 219 -15.45 -11.29 17.39
CA ASP A 219 -14.51 -11.44 18.52
C ASP A 219 -13.13 -10.79 18.33
N GLY A 220 -13.13 -9.54 17.88
CA GLY A 220 -11.90 -8.79 17.63
C GLY A 220 -11.19 -9.14 16.32
N CYS A 221 -11.67 -10.13 15.58
CA CYS A 221 -11.24 -10.47 14.21
C CYS A 221 -12.03 -9.70 13.17
N THR A 222 -11.37 -9.34 12.08
CA THR A 222 -12.02 -8.69 10.93
C THR A 222 -11.44 -9.26 9.64
N LEU A 223 -12.31 -9.81 8.80
CA LEU A 223 -11.97 -10.17 7.43
C LEU A 223 -12.45 -9.07 6.50
N ILE A 224 -11.58 -8.59 5.62
CA ILE A 224 -11.91 -7.60 4.58
C ILE A 224 -11.61 -8.23 3.23
N MET A 225 -12.51 -8.09 2.27
CA MET A 225 -12.39 -8.56 0.90
C MET A 225 -12.78 -7.45 -0.08
N TYR A 226 -11.98 -7.24 -1.12
CA TYR A 226 -12.32 -6.31 -2.21
C TYR A 226 -11.59 -6.64 -3.51
N PRO A 227 -12.19 -6.30 -4.68
CA PRO A 227 -11.59 -6.61 -5.97
C PRO A 227 -10.42 -5.68 -6.30
N CYS A 228 -9.50 -6.17 -7.14
CA CYS A 228 -8.47 -5.41 -7.80
C CYS A 228 -8.14 -6.00 -9.17
N GLN A 229 -7.20 -5.41 -9.92
CA GLN A 229 -6.76 -5.88 -11.23
C GLN A 229 -7.93 -6.14 -12.19
N ASN A 230 -8.71 -5.11 -12.49
CA ASN A 230 -9.89 -5.20 -13.38
C ASN A 230 -10.90 -6.28 -12.93
N ASN A 231 -11.18 -6.37 -11.64
CA ASN A 231 -12.07 -7.38 -11.03
C ASN A 231 -11.64 -8.85 -11.25
N THR A 232 -10.39 -9.12 -11.58
CA THR A 232 -9.89 -10.49 -11.78
C THR A 232 -9.39 -11.13 -10.50
N MET A 233 -8.91 -10.32 -9.55
CA MET A 233 -8.38 -10.77 -8.26
C MET A 233 -9.20 -10.18 -7.10
N MET A 234 -9.33 -10.96 -6.04
CA MET A 234 -9.89 -10.51 -4.75
C MET A 234 -8.78 -10.44 -3.72
N ASN A 235 -8.58 -9.26 -3.16
CA ASN A 235 -7.64 -9.05 -2.06
C ASN A 235 -8.31 -9.31 -0.73
N PHE A 236 -7.58 -9.96 0.17
CA PHE A 236 -8.00 -10.24 1.54
C PHE A 236 -7.06 -9.63 2.57
N ALA A 237 -7.65 -9.08 3.63
CA ALA A 237 -6.96 -8.64 4.82
C ALA A 237 -7.67 -9.24 6.04
N SER A 238 -7.01 -10.19 6.71
CA SER A 238 -7.55 -10.96 7.84
C SER A 238 -6.90 -10.49 9.13
N ILE A 239 -7.52 -9.47 9.76
CA ILE A 239 -7.01 -8.78 10.94
C ILE A 239 -7.47 -9.54 12.18
N HIS A 240 -6.55 -9.80 13.13
CA HIS A 240 -6.83 -10.53 14.36
C HIS A 240 -5.95 -10.02 15.52
N PRO A 241 -6.30 -10.30 16.78
CA PRO A 241 -5.46 -10.03 17.94
C PRO A 241 -4.07 -10.66 17.81
N ARG A 242 -3.02 -9.93 18.24
CA ARG A 242 -1.62 -10.37 18.09
C ARG A 242 -1.31 -11.66 18.86
N ASP A 243 -1.94 -11.88 20.00
CA ASP A 243 -1.78 -13.06 20.85
C ASP A 243 -2.27 -14.36 20.18
N MET A 244 -3.18 -14.26 19.20
CA MET A 244 -3.65 -15.43 18.44
C MET A 244 -2.61 -15.95 17.43
N SER A 245 -1.65 -15.12 17.01
CA SER A 245 -0.51 -15.50 16.17
C SER A 245 0.76 -14.78 16.61
N PRO A 246 1.37 -15.16 17.73
CA PRO A 246 2.60 -14.54 18.21
C PRO A 246 3.71 -14.69 17.19
N THR A 247 4.28 -13.58 16.73
CA THR A 247 5.40 -13.56 15.79
C THR A 247 6.73 -13.41 16.50
N LYS A 248 7.76 -14.11 16.04
CA LYS A 248 9.14 -13.95 16.53
C LYS A 248 9.81 -12.83 15.74
N GLY A 249 9.79 -11.61 16.27
CA GLY A 249 10.46 -10.47 15.65
C GLY A 249 9.51 -9.41 15.09
N GLU A 250 10.11 -8.31 14.60
CA GLU A 250 9.43 -7.22 13.92
C GLU A 250 9.72 -7.33 12.42
N GLY A 251 8.73 -7.61 11.61
CA GLY A 251 8.88 -7.71 10.15
C GLY A 251 7.57 -7.98 9.43
N TRP A 252 7.56 -7.70 8.12
CA TRP A 252 6.40 -7.94 7.25
C TRP A 252 6.33 -9.39 6.77
N ASP A 253 7.48 -10.12 6.78
CA ASP A 253 7.64 -11.45 6.19
C ASP A 253 7.65 -12.52 7.29
N GLN A 254 6.57 -12.58 8.06
CA GLN A 254 6.36 -13.70 8.98
C GLN A 254 5.62 -14.80 8.22
N GLU A 255 6.16 -16.02 8.26
CA GLU A 255 5.50 -17.19 7.66
C GLU A 255 4.10 -17.35 8.24
N ALA A 256 3.11 -17.09 7.41
CA ALA A 256 1.71 -17.30 7.72
C ALA A 256 1.28 -18.63 7.10
N THR A 257 0.72 -19.54 7.88
CA THR A 257 0.21 -20.80 7.35
C THR A 257 -1.32 -20.74 7.18
N LYS A 258 -1.81 -21.45 6.20
CA LYS A 258 -3.25 -21.60 5.94
C LYS A 258 -3.98 -22.23 7.14
N GLU A 259 -3.34 -23.20 7.80
CA GLU A 259 -3.88 -23.84 9.00
C GLU A 259 -4.10 -22.79 10.10
N LYS A 260 -3.13 -21.89 10.31
CA LYS A 260 -3.25 -20.83 11.32
C LYS A 260 -4.33 -19.81 10.98
N LEU A 261 -4.47 -19.46 9.70
CA LEU A 261 -5.57 -18.62 9.22
C LEU A 261 -6.93 -19.26 9.54
N LEU A 262 -7.11 -20.54 9.20
CA LEU A 262 -8.36 -21.28 9.41
C LEU A 262 -8.66 -21.51 10.91
N GLU A 263 -7.62 -21.71 11.73
CA GLU A 263 -7.77 -21.80 13.19
C GLU A 263 -8.33 -20.50 13.77
N ILE A 264 -7.69 -19.35 13.46
CA ILE A 264 -8.05 -18.04 14.02
C ILE A 264 -9.45 -17.61 13.57
N PHE A 265 -9.80 -17.87 12.31
CA PHE A 265 -11.11 -17.53 11.75
C PHE A 265 -12.12 -18.68 11.82
N GLY A 266 -11.85 -19.71 12.61
CA GLY A 266 -12.69 -20.90 12.75
C GLY A 266 -14.08 -20.65 13.33
N THR A 267 -14.28 -19.52 14.05
CA THR A 267 -15.57 -19.09 14.59
C THR A 267 -16.49 -18.42 13.57
N PHE A 268 -16.00 -18.10 12.38
CA PHE A 268 -16.82 -17.57 11.30
C PHE A 268 -17.69 -18.65 10.65
N GLY A 269 -18.79 -18.23 10.04
CA GLY A 269 -19.75 -19.12 9.39
C GLY A 269 -19.12 -19.97 8.27
N SER A 270 -19.82 -21.03 7.88
CA SER A 270 -19.31 -22.01 6.91
C SER A 270 -18.91 -21.39 5.58
N THR A 271 -19.69 -20.48 5.03
CA THR A 271 -19.42 -19.81 3.76
C THR A 271 -18.14 -18.99 3.80
N ILE A 272 -17.85 -18.32 4.93
CA ILE A 272 -16.60 -17.56 5.10
C ILE A 272 -15.40 -18.50 5.17
N LYS A 273 -15.55 -19.62 5.87
CA LYS A 273 -14.50 -20.67 5.91
C LYS A 273 -14.22 -21.28 4.54
N GLU A 274 -15.24 -21.45 3.70
CA GLU A 274 -15.05 -21.92 2.31
C GLU A 274 -14.21 -20.93 1.49
N ILE A 275 -14.43 -19.63 1.65
CA ILE A 275 -13.55 -18.61 1.01
C ILE A 275 -12.11 -18.76 1.51
N LEU A 276 -11.91 -18.87 2.83
CA LEU A 276 -10.57 -18.92 3.42
C LEU A 276 -9.80 -20.20 3.03
N LYS A 277 -10.48 -21.29 2.73
CA LYS A 277 -9.86 -22.51 2.19
C LYS A 277 -9.21 -22.32 0.81
N LEU A 278 -9.62 -21.29 0.06
CA LEU A 278 -9.03 -20.94 -1.23
C LEU A 278 -7.74 -20.14 -1.10
N ALA A 279 -7.40 -19.66 0.12
CA ALA A 279 -6.20 -18.86 0.34
C ALA A 279 -4.94 -19.63 -0.05
N ASP A 280 -4.09 -19.03 -0.86
CA ASP A 280 -2.70 -19.39 -1.02
C ASP A 280 -1.87 -18.43 -0.16
N MET A 281 -1.03 -18.98 0.72
CA MET A 281 -0.21 -18.22 1.65
C MET A 281 1.25 -18.14 1.19
N ASN A 282 1.54 -18.65 -0.02
CA ASN A 282 2.89 -18.67 -0.60
C ASN A 282 3.15 -17.50 -1.57
N ASP A 283 2.14 -16.64 -1.81
CA ASP A 283 2.22 -15.47 -2.70
C ASP A 283 2.45 -14.15 -1.95
#